data_3a85699c581b88f2f8092d9074d67ce1
#
_entry.id   3a85699c581b88f2f8092d9074d67ce1
#
_cell.length_a   1.000
_cell.length_b   1.000
_cell.length_c   1.000
_cell.angle_alpha   90.00
_cell.angle_beta   90.00
_cell.angle_gamma   90.00
#
_symmetry.space_group_name_H-M   'P 1'
#
loop_
_entity.id
_entity.type
_entity.pdbx_description
1 polymer ?
#
loop_
_entity_poly.entity_id
_entity_poly.type
_entity_poly.pdbx_seq_one_letter_code
_entity_poly.pdbx_strand_id
1 'polypeptide(L)'
;MSRFILLAALGYICSQAPALAQVTPFAGALGGVATLSADARSLPTSHGLNVSLYKPANGPTLNFIAGVHLNQYLSVQASYGWNRNDLTLSSSSSGSNSFYVEQRSSSQRAVLFDLLVYFRKRDERLRPYLSVGTGVVHFASTRQNQIALNGTPTLPQTRFSSTQPALRVAVGIDVAVTHRLALRYSFGETVRHNDISAQLSPPGERILANFQNLVGFVVRF
;
A
#
# COMPACT_ATOMS: atom_id res chain seq x y z
N MET A 1 -27.94 1.79 -16.88
CA MET A 1 -28.71 0.98 -15.91
C MET A 1 -27.88 0.31 -14.82
N SER A 2 -26.56 0.06 -14.97
CA SER A 2 -25.75 -0.65 -13.94
C SER A 2 -25.38 0.16 -12.68
N ARG A 3 -25.37 1.49 -12.73
CA ARG A 3 -25.00 2.34 -11.56
C ARG A 3 -26.07 2.41 -10.47
N PHE A 4 -27.34 2.17 -10.80
CA PHE A 4 -28.43 2.18 -9.83
C PHE A 4 -28.54 0.89 -9.01
N ILE A 5 -28.06 -0.23 -9.53
CA ILE A 5 -28.11 -1.54 -8.84
C ILE A 5 -27.13 -1.55 -7.68
N LEU A 6 -25.96 -0.93 -7.81
CA LEU A 6 -24.94 -0.86 -6.74
C LEU A 6 -25.40 0.01 -5.56
N LEU A 7 -26.05 1.14 -5.85
CA LEU A 7 -26.64 2.02 -4.81
C LEU A 7 -27.83 1.40 -4.11
N ALA A 8 -28.67 0.64 -4.83
CA ALA A 8 -29.79 -0.07 -4.24
C ALA A 8 -29.34 -1.22 -3.34
N ALA A 9 -28.28 -1.95 -3.71
CA ALA A 9 -27.68 -3.00 -2.87
C ALA A 9 -27.06 -2.44 -1.59
N LEU A 10 -26.36 -1.30 -1.65
CA LEU A 10 -25.86 -0.62 -0.45
C LEU A 10 -27.01 -0.14 0.47
N GLY A 11 -28.08 0.42 -0.11
CA GLY A 11 -29.25 0.89 0.65
C GLY A 11 -29.99 -0.26 1.36
N TYR A 12 -30.09 -1.42 0.73
CA TYR A 12 -30.75 -2.60 1.31
C TYR A 12 -29.98 -3.19 2.49
N ILE A 13 -28.64 -3.14 2.45
CA ILE A 13 -27.78 -3.60 3.56
C ILE A 13 -27.91 -2.66 4.79
N CYS A 14 -28.14 -1.36 4.57
CA CYS A 14 -28.33 -0.41 5.67
C CYS A 14 -29.73 -0.43 6.31
N SER A 15 -30.75 -0.93 5.61
CA SER A 15 -32.14 -0.94 6.11
C SER A 15 -32.49 -2.12 7.03
N GLN A 16 -31.60 -3.10 7.16
CA GLN A 16 -31.75 -4.24 8.08
C GLN A 16 -31.13 -3.93 9.47
N ALA A 17 -31.47 -2.80 10.06
CA ALA A 17 -31.12 -2.54 11.46
C ALA A 17 -32.25 -2.97 12.37
N PRO A 18 -32.13 -4.09 13.07
CA PRO A 18 -32.72 -4.21 14.37
C PRO A 18 -31.76 -4.78 15.40
N ALA A 19 -31.97 -4.40 16.62
CA ALA A 19 -31.26 -4.80 17.83
C ALA A 19 -29.81 -4.23 17.87
N LEU A 20 -29.57 -3.40 18.87
CA LEU A 20 -28.31 -2.86 19.32
C LEU A 20 -27.13 -3.76 18.90
N ALA A 21 -26.55 -3.46 17.77
CA ALA A 21 -25.43 -4.21 17.23
C ALA A 21 -24.35 -4.15 18.30
N GLN A 22 -24.05 -5.28 18.92
CA GLN A 22 -23.07 -5.36 19.97
C GLN A 22 -21.71 -5.06 19.35
N VAL A 23 -21.32 -3.78 19.42
CA VAL A 23 -20.04 -3.29 18.90
C VAL A 23 -18.94 -4.05 19.64
N THR A 24 -18.17 -4.83 18.92
CA THR A 24 -17.10 -5.63 19.49
C THR A 24 -15.76 -5.11 19.00
N PRO A 25 -14.94 -4.55 19.90
CA PRO A 25 -13.62 -4.07 19.53
C PRO A 25 -12.67 -5.24 19.22
N PHE A 26 -11.69 -4.95 18.39
CA PHE A 26 -10.59 -5.86 18.10
C PHE A 26 -9.30 -5.09 17.88
N ALA A 27 -8.17 -5.76 18.13
CA ALA A 27 -6.85 -5.25 17.80
C ALA A 27 -5.98 -6.39 17.29
N GLY A 28 -4.92 -6.06 16.55
CA GLY A 28 -4.04 -7.08 16.01
C GLY A 28 -2.72 -6.53 15.51
N ALA A 29 -1.82 -7.46 15.23
CA ALA A 29 -0.53 -7.19 14.62
C ALA A 29 -0.26 -8.21 13.51
N LEU A 30 0.19 -7.71 12.36
CA LEU A 30 0.51 -8.52 11.19
C LEU A 30 1.92 -8.17 10.71
N GLY A 31 2.65 -9.18 10.27
CA GLY A 31 3.95 -9.02 9.62
C GLY A 31 3.96 -9.67 8.25
N GLY A 32 4.90 -9.27 7.41
CA GLY A 32 4.99 -9.85 6.08
C GLY A 32 5.95 -9.14 5.14
N VAL A 33 5.64 -9.17 3.87
CA VAL A 33 6.46 -8.60 2.80
C VAL A 33 5.68 -7.53 2.05
N ALA A 34 6.33 -6.40 1.83
CA ALA A 34 5.86 -5.34 0.95
C ALA A 34 6.62 -5.40 -0.38
N THR A 35 5.88 -5.37 -1.48
CA THR A 35 6.39 -5.31 -2.85
C THR A 35 5.90 -4.01 -3.48
N LEU A 36 6.82 -3.13 -3.86
CA LEU A 36 6.46 -1.91 -4.55
C LEU A 36 6.44 -2.15 -6.07
N SER A 37 5.47 -1.58 -6.75
CA SER A 37 5.44 -1.55 -8.21
C SER A 37 6.50 -0.58 -8.72
N ALA A 38 7.22 -1.00 -9.75
CA ALA A 38 8.29 -0.21 -10.36
C ALA A 38 8.00 -0.02 -11.84
N ASP A 39 8.26 1.19 -12.35
CA ASP A 39 8.10 1.51 -13.75
C ASP A 39 9.38 2.05 -14.36
N ALA A 40 9.73 1.47 -15.53
CA ALA A 40 10.73 2.01 -16.43
C ALA A 40 10.03 2.88 -17.47
N ARG A 41 10.59 4.05 -17.76
CA ARG A 41 10.17 4.88 -18.88
C ARG A 41 11.31 5.11 -19.86
N SER A 42 10.97 5.07 -21.14
CA SER A 42 11.87 5.42 -22.22
C SER A 42 11.21 6.47 -23.13
N LEU A 43 11.96 7.49 -23.49
CA LEU A 43 11.53 8.50 -24.45
C LEU A 43 12.57 8.58 -25.58
N PRO A 44 12.16 8.31 -26.85
CA PRO A 44 13.01 8.60 -28.01
C PRO A 44 13.13 10.12 -28.17
N THR A 45 14.35 10.60 -28.33
CA THR A 45 14.64 12.00 -28.63
C THR A 45 15.42 12.08 -29.94
N SER A 46 15.51 13.28 -30.54
CA SER A 46 16.33 13.50 -31.75
C SER A 46 17.81 13.17 -31.56
N HIS A 47 18.27 13.05 -30.32
CA HIS A 47 19.66 12.75 -29.95
C HIS A 47 19.83 11.39 -29.27
N GLY A 48 18.88 10.48 -29.39
CA GLY A 48 18.95 9.12 -28.86
C GLY A 48 17.83 8.77 -27.90
N LEU A 49 18.03 7.70 -27.13
CA LEU A 49 17.06 7.16 -26.19
C LEU A 49 17.40 7.59 -24.76
N ASN A 50 16.46 8.24 -24.09
CA ASN A 50 16.54 8.51 -22.65
C ASN A 50 15.68 7.49 -21.89
N VAL A 51 16.28 6.83 -20.89
CA VAL A 51 15.61 5.82 -20.07
C VAL A 51 15.75 6.17 -18.60
N SER A 52 14.66 6.10 -17.85
CA SER A 52 14.66 6.17 -16.40
C SER A 52 14.03 4.93 -15.79
N LEU A 53 14.56 4.49 -14.67
CA LEU A 53 14.10 3.31 -13.95
C LEU A 53 13.96 3.64 -12.46
N TYR A 54 12.79 3.30 -11.92
CA TYR A 54 12.50 3.24 -10.50
C TYR A 54 12.33 1.78 -10.10
N LYS A 55 13.33 1.19 -9.45
CA LYS A 55 13.34 -0.24 -9.10
C LYS A 55 13.44 -0.41 -7.57
N PRO A 56 12.32 -0.62 -6.87
CA PRO A 56 12.34 -0.97 -5.46
C PRO A 56 12.61 -2.47 -5.27
N ALA A 57 13.28 -2.81 -4.17
CA ALA A 57 13.38 -4.17 -3.69
C ALA A 57 12.18 -4.51 -2.79
N ASN A 58 11.84 -5.79 -2.69
CA ASN A 58 10.92 -6.26 -1.68
C ASN A 58 11.50 -6.04 -0.29
N GLY A 59 10.64 -5.76 0.68
CA GLY A 59 11.09 -5.50 2.03
C GLY A 59 10.11 -5.94 3.11
N PRO A 60 10.58 -6.01 4.37
CA PRO A 60 9.73 -6.37 5.49
C PRO A 60 8.66 -5.30 5.73
N THR A 61 7.50 -5.75 6.20
CA THR A 61 6.39 -4.88 6.60
C THR A 61 5.79 -5.35 7.91
N LEU A 62 5.39 -4.38 8.73
CA LEU A 62 4.64 -4.59 9.97
C LEU A 62 3.39 -3.72 9.93
N ASN A 63 2.29 -4.26 10.43
CA ASN A 63 1.00 -3.58 10.43
C ASN A 63 0.30 -3.80 11.77
N PHE A 64 -0.02 -2.72 12.49
CA PHE A 64 -0.83 -2.74 13.70
C PHE A 64 -2.22 -2.27 13.35
N ILE A 65 -3.22 -2.99 13.81
CA ILE A 65 -4.62 -2.73 13.50
C ILE A 65 -5.43 -2.61 14.78
N ALA A 66 -6.41 -1.72 14.77
CA ALA A 66 -7.44 -1.62 15.80
C ALA A 66 -8.77 -1.25 15.13
N GLY A 67 -9.86 -1.82 15.59
CA GLY A 67 -11.14 -1.58 14.96
C GLY A 67 -12.31 -2.09 15.77
N VAL A 68 -13.48 -1.96 15.18
CA VAL A 68 -14.74 -2.43 15.77
C VAL A 68 -15.56 -3.17 14.71
N HIS A 69 -16.15 -4.28 15.12
CA HIS A 69 -17.21 -4.94 14.37
C HIS A 69 -18.53 -4.18 14.60
N LEU A 70 -19.07 -3.58 13.55
CA LEU A 70 -20.34 -2.85 13.60
C LEU A 70 -21.53 -3.82 13.62
N ASN A 71 -21.41 -4.92 12.89
CA ASN A 71 -22.37 -6.00 12.87
C ASN A 71 -21.68 -7.32 12.51
N GLN A 72 -22.44 -8.34 12.10
CA GLN A 72 -21.89 -9.65 11.75
C GLN A 72 -21.03 -9.66 10.49
N TYR A 73 -21.23 -8.67 9.59
CA TYR A 73 -20.60 -8.61 8.26
C TYR A 73 -19.76 -7.36 8.04
N LEU A 74 -19.95 -6.30 8.83
CA LEU A 74 -19.26 -5.02 8.63
C LEU A 74 -18.36 -4.70 9.81
N SER A 75 -17.17 -4.17 9.50
CA SER A 75 -16.22 -3.66 10.49
C SER A 75 -15.53 -2.43 9.96
N VAL A 76 -15.13 -1.53 10.86
CA VAL A 76 -14.22 -0.43 10.56
C VAL A 76 -12.93 -0.65 11.32
N GLN A 77 -11.83 -0.30 10.68
CA GLN A 77 -10.48 -0.55 11.18
C GLN A 77 -9.60 0.66 10.90
N ALA A 78 -8.82 1.06 11.87
CA ALA A 78 -7.65 1.89 11.68
C ALA A 78 -6.41 0.99 11.63
N SER A 79 -5.44 1.33 10.77
CA SER A 79 -4.18 0.61 10.68
C SER A 79 -3.00 1.57 10.66
N TYR A 80 -1.92 1.19 11.36
CA TYR A 80 -0.61 1.80 11.24
C TYR A 80 0.34 0.79 10.63
N GLY A 81 0.82 1.09 9.42
CA GLY A 81 1.74 0.25 8.68
C GLY A 81 3.14 0.87 8.64
N TRP A 82 4.16 0.02 8.71
CA TRP A 82 5.53 0.37 8.45
C TRP A 82 6.15 -0.66 7.51
N ASN A 83 6.86 -0.18 6.47
CA ASN A 83 7.67 -1.05 5.62
C ASN A 83 8.98 -0.36 5.24
N ARG A 84 9.99 -1.18 4.97
CA ARG A 84 11.29 -0.75 4.49
C ARG A 84 11.61 -1.46 3.18
N ASN A 85 11.91 -0.67 2.15
CA ASN A 85 12.26 -1.17 0.83
C ASN A 85 13.48 -0.40 0.33
N ASP A 86 14.54 -1.10 -0.04
CA ASP A 86 15.66 -0.47 -0.73
C ASP A 86 15.22 -0.13 -2.17
N LEU A 87 15.76 0.94 -2.70
CA LEU A 87 15.36 1.51 -3.98
C LEU A 87 16.57 1.79 -4.84
N THR A 88 16.55 1.33 -6.08
CA THR A 88 17.51 1.72 -7.11
C THR A 88 16.85 2.67 -8.10
N LEU A 89 17.42 3.85 -8.26
CA LEU A 89 17.08 4.80 -9.30
C LEU A 89 18.16 4.78 -10.36
N SER A 90 17.80 4.79 -11.63
CA SER A 90 18.75 4.95 -12.71
C SER A 90 18.20 5.83 -13.81
N SER A 91 19.10 6.51 -14.51
CA SER A 91 18.80 7.25 -15.71
C SER A 91 19.96 7.09 -16.68
N SER A 92 19.67 6.95 -17.98
CA SER A 92 20.66 6.87 -19.02
C SER A 92 20.19 7.66 -20.24
N SER A 93 21.15 8.29 -20.92
CA SER A 93 20.92 8.99 -22.18
C SER A 93 21.96 8.53 -23.21
N SER A 94 21.50 7.88 -24.29
CA SER A 94 22.40 7.40 -25.34
C SER A 94 22.98 8.52 -26.19
N GLY A 95 22.30 9.66 -26.29
CA GLY A 95 22.79 10.81 -27.06
C GLY A 95 23.93 11.58 -26.40
N SER A 96 23.97 11.63 -25.07
CA SER A 96 25.02 12.30 -24.29
C SER A 96 26.01 11.33 -23.66
N ASN A 97 25.83 10.03 -23.89
CA ASN A 97 26.59 8.96 -23.22
C ASN A 97 26.64 9.13 -21.69
N SER A 98 25.54 9.66 -21.11
CA SER A 98 25.42 9.89 -19.68
C SER A 98 24.68 8.74 -19.02
N PHE A 99 25.19 8.35 -17.85
CA PHE A 99 24.62 7.26 -17.07
C PHE A 99 24.65 7.63 -15.58
N TYR A 100 23.58 7.27 -14.89
CA TYR A 100 23.43 7.51 -13.47
C TYR A 100 22.73 6.34 -12.80
N VAL A 101 23.27 5.86 -11.69
CA VAL A 101 22.63 4.89 -10.79
C VAL A 101 22.78 5.37 -9.34
N GLU A 102 21.69 5.32 -8.61
CA GLU A 102 21.66 5.66 -7.21
C GLU A 102 20.93 4.57 -6.40
N GLN A 103 21.56 4.12 -5.33
CA GLN A 103 20.96 3.25 -4.35
C GLN A 103 20.47 4.06 -3.15
N ARG A 104 19.25 3.82 -2.73
CA ARG A 104 18.60 4.50 -1.61
C ARG A 104 17.99 3.52 -0.65
N SER A 105 18.10 3.83 0.64
CA SER A 105 17.31 3.16 1.67
C SER A 105 16.02 3.95 1.89
N SER A 106 14.89 3.27 1.79
CA SER A 106 13.58 3.89 1.84
C SER A 106 12.68 3.24 2.88
N SER A 107 11.84 4.02 3.51
CA SER A 107 10.82 3.53 4.43
C SER A 107 9.49 4.22 4.17
N GLN A 108 8.41 3.52 4.46
CA GLN A 108 7.06 4.06 4.41
C GLN A 108 6.37 3.85 5.76
N ARG A 109 5.62 4.85 6.19
CA ARG A 109 4.70 4.79 7.33
C ARG A 109 3.33 5.18 6.82
N ALA A 110 2.35 4.34 7.07
CA ALA A 110 0.98 4.53 6.61
C ALA A 110 0.02 4.59 7.79
N VAL A 111 -0.92 5.53 7.76
CA VAL A 111 -2.09 5.53 8.62
C VAL A 111 -3.30 5.45 7.70
N LEU A 112 -4.05 4.36 7.80
CA LEU A 112 -5.18 4.06 6.92
C LEU A 112 -6.42 3.72 7.75
N PHE A 113 -7.57 4.06 7.20
CA PHE A 113 -8.89 3.71 7.73
C PHE A 113 -9.61 2.85 6.69
N ASP A 114 -9.96 1.65 7.07
CA ASP A 114 -10.55 0.64 6.19
C ASP A 114 -11.97 0.28 6.63
N LEU A 115 -12.86 0.12 5.68
CA LEU A 115 -14.13 -0.58 5.84
C LEU A 115 -13.93 -2.04 5.39
N LEU A 116 -14.26 -2.99 6.25
CA LEU A 116 -14.18 -4.41 5.97
C LEU A 116 -15.59 -4.99 5.79
N VAL A 117 -15.78 -5.72 4.72
CA VAL A 117 -17.01 -6.47 4.42
C VAL A 117 -16.69 -7.96 4.49
N TYR A 118 -17.24 -8.65 5.46
CA TYR A 118 -17.08 -10.09 5.63
C TYR A 118 -18.19 -10.85 4.89
N PHE A 119 -17.83 -11.97 4.28
CA PHE A 119 -18.78 -12.81 3.54
C PHE A 119 -19.44 -13.89 4.41
N ARG A 120 -19.00 -13.99 5.68
CA ARG A 120 -19.57 -14.93 6.66
C ARG A 120 -19.80 -14.25 8.00
N LYS A 121 -20.68 -14.85 8.80
CA LYS A 121 -21.03 -14.36 10.15
C LYS A 121 -19.84 -14.40 11.09
N ARG A 122 -19.92 -13.64 12.18
CA ARG A 122 -18.82 -13.48 13.15
C ARG A 122 -18.47 -14.73 13.94
N ASP A 123 -19.42 -15.63 14.13
CA ASP A 123 -19.28 -16.92 14.82
C ASP A 123 -18.66 -18.02 13.95
N GLU A 124 -18.59 -17.82 12.65
CA GLU A 124 -17.97 -18.76 11.72
C GLU A 124 -16.46 -18.83 11.92
N ARG A 125 -15.90 -20.05 11.84
CA ARG A 125 -14.47 -20.30 11.99
C ARG A 125 -13.63 -19.63 10.92
N LEU A 126 -14.14 -19.54 9.70
CA LEU A 126 -13.43 -19.06 8.53
C LEU A 126 -14.22 -17.90 7.93
N ARG A 127 -13.63 -16.69 7.93
CA ARG A 127 -14.27 -15.44 7.56
C ARG A 127 -13.48 -14.68 6.50
N PRO A 128 -13.69 -14.96 5.21
CA PRO A 128 -13.11 -14.16 4.15
C PRO A 128 -13.73 -12.75 4.15
N TYR A 129 -12.91 -11.76 3.78
CA TYR A 129 -13.34 -10.36 3.71
C TYR A 129 -12.71 -9.62 2.53
N LEU A 130 -13.39 -8.56 2.13
CA LEU A 130 -12.88 -7.50 1.27
C LEU A 130 -12.77 -6.23 2.11
N SER A 131 -11.73 -5.44 1.91
CA SER A 131 -11.63 -4.12 2.51
C SER A 131 -11.30 -3.05 1.49
N VAL A 132 -11.80 -1.86 1.74
CA VAL A 132 -11.46 -0.63 1.03
C VAL A 132 -11.19 0.45 2.06
N GLY A 133 -10.15 1.23 1.84
CA GLY A 133 -9.75 2.25 2.80
C GLY A 133 -9.03 3.42 2.16
N THR A 134 -8.86 4.44 2.96
CA THR A 134 -8.11 5.65 2.60
C THR A 134 -7.29 6.13 3.78
N GLY A 135 -6.29 6.94 3.49
CA GLY A 135 -5.45 7.53 4.53
C GLY A 135 -4.27 8.27 3.95
N VAL A 136 -3.18 8.27 4.70
CA VAL A 136 -1.95 8.97 4.33
C VAL A 136 -0.75 8.04 4.44
N VAL A 137 0.18 8.18 3.51
CA VAL A 137 1.47 7.49 3.52
C VAL A 137 2.59 8.51 3.54
N HIS A 138 3.43 8.43 4.57
CA HIS A 138 4.67 9.17 4.65
C HIS A 138 5.80 8.29 4.10
N PHE A 139 6.46 8.77 3.06
CA PHE A 139 7.62 8.13 2.43
C PHE A 139 8.88 8.93 2.77
N ALA A 140 9.91 8.23 3.21
CA ALA A 140 11.23 8.80 3.45
C ALA A 140 12.31 7.96 2.75
N SER A 141 13.27 8.61 2.11
CA SER A 141 14.34 7.96 1.35
C SER A 141 15.65 8.71 1.53
N THR A 142 16.73 7.96 1.77
CA THR A 142 18.08 8.50 1.94
C THR A 142 19.04 7.81 0.98
N ARG A 143 19.85 8.60 0.29
CA ARG A 143 20.90 8.12 -0.61
C ARG A 143 21.94 7.33 0.18
N GLN A 144 22.31 6.15 -0.34
CA GLN A 144 23.39 5.32 0.19
C GLN A 144 24.63 5.42 -0.71
N ASN A 145 24.47 5.15 -1.99
CA ASN A 145 25.54 5.14 -2.98
C ASN A 145 25.09 5.82 -4.27
N GLN A 146 26.04 6.38 -5.00
CA GLN A 146 25.81 7.00 -6.29
C GLN A 146 26.97 6.70 -7.24
N ILE A 147 26.63 6.36 -8.49
CA ILE A 147 27.56 6.24 -9.60
C ILE A 147 27.04 7.14 -10.71
N ALA A 148 27.83 8.09 -11.16
CA ALA A 148 27.51 8.95 -12.28
C ALA A 148 28.64 8.96 -13.30
N LEU A 149 28.34 8.83 -14.58
CA LEU A 149 29.25 8.94 -15.70
C LEU A 149 28.77 10.06 -16.61
N ASN A 150 29.69 10.99 -16.95
CA ASN A 150 29.47 12.07 -17.93
C ASN A 150 28.18 12.88 -17.72
N GLY A 151 28.14 13.69 -16.65
CA GLY A 151 27.09 14.67 -16.40
C GLY A 151 26.59 14.66 -14.97
N THR A 152 26.13 15.82 -14.50
CA THR A 152 25.43 15.95 -13.21
C THR A 152 23.95 15.70 -13.44
N PRO A 153 23.42 14.54 -13.09
CA PRO A 153 21.97 14.32 -13.18
C PRO A 153 21.27 15.19 -12.16
N THR A 154 20.20 15.83 -12.57
CA THR A 154 19.22 16.47 -11.71
C THR A 154 18.40 15.40 -11.02
N LEU A 155 18.98 14.76 -10.00
CA LEU A 155 18.27 13.75 -9.23
C LEU A 155 17.95 14.25 -7.82
N PRO A 156 16.97 13.60 -7.17
CA PRO A 156 16.45 14.09 -5.90
C PRO A 156 17.55 14.28 -4.86
N GLN A 157 17.28 15.19 -3.97
CA GLN A 157 18.14 15.54 -2.83
C GLN A 157 18.62 14.28 -2.08
N THR A 158 19.77 14.38 -1.40
CA THR A 158 20.33 13.28 -0.58
C THR A 158 19.30 12.68 0.38
N ARG A 159 18.44 13.52 0.94
CA ARG A 159 17.28 13.11 1.72
C ARG A 159 16.02 13.61 1.02
N PHE A 160 15.06 12.71 0.89
CA PHE A 160 13.76 13.00 0.32
C PHE A 160 12.67 12.51 1.25
N SER A 161 11.63 13.28 1.45
CA SER A 161 10.43 12.85 2.16
C SER A 161 9.19 13.49 1.54
N SER A 162 8.11 12.72 1.51
CA SER A 162 6.80 13.20 1.06
C SER A 162 5.70 12.52 1.85
N THR A 163 4.57 13.21 2.01
CA THR A 163 3.35 12.66 2.59
C THR A 163 2.24 12.82 1.57
N GLN A 164 1.62 11.71 1.18
CA GLN A 164 0.63 11.68 0.13
C GLN A 164 -0.64 10.97 0.60
N PRO A 165 -1.82 11.38 0.12
CA PRO A 165 -3.04 10.60 0.29
C PRO A 165 -2.89 9.26 -0.41
N ALA A 166 -3.53 8.24 0.15
CA ALA A 166 -3.48 6.89 -0.38
C ALA A 166 -4.85 6.24 -0.34
N LEU A 167 -5.09 5.37 -1.31
CA LEU A 167 -6.23 4.47 -1.38
C LEU A 167 -5.73 3.04 -1.19
N ARG A 168 -6.49 2.23 -0.45
CA ARG A 168 -6.18 0.83 -0.21
C ARG A 168 -7.35 -0.06 -0.60
N VAL A 169 -7.03 -1.17 -1.24
CA VAL A 169 -7.95 -2.30 -1.43
C VAL A 169 -7.25 -3.55 -0.93
N ALA A 170 -7.95 -4.38 -0.15
CA ALA A 170 -7.36 -5.64 0.30
C ALA A 170 -8.43 -6.74 0.36
N VAL A 171 -7.96 -7.97 0.16
CA VAL A 171 -8.71 -9.18 0.41
C VAL A 171 -8.02 -9.96 1.52
N GLY A 172 -8.77 -10.69 2.31
CA GLY A 172 -8.17 -11.48 3.37
C GLY A 172 -9.11 -12.50 3.97
N ILE A 173 -8.59 -13.18 4.96
CA ILE A 173 -9.31 -14.23 5.66
C ILE A 173 -8.93 -14.24 7.13
N ASP A 174 -9.93 -14.27 8.00
CA ASP A 174 -9.78 -14.53 9.43
C ASP A 174 -10.12 -15.99 9.71
N VAL A 175 -9.21 -16.70 10.35
CA VAL A 175 -9.42 -18.08 10.82
C VAL A 175 -9.47 -18.05 12.36
N ALA A 176 -10.64 -18.29 12.94
CA ALA A 176 -10.80 -18.34 14.38
C ALA A 176 -10.02 -19.52 14.98
N VAL A 177 -9.04 -19.21 15.83
CA VAL A 177 -8.27 -20.19 16.62
C VAL A 177 -9.00 -20.46 17.93
N THR A 178 -9.50 -19.41 18.56
CA THR A 178 -10.40 -19.45 19.71
C THR A 178 -11.54 -18.44 19.51
N HIS A 179 -12.49 -18.37 20.45
CA HIS A 179 -13.55 -17.34 20.38
C HIS A 179 -13.03 -15.90 20.48
N ARG A 180 -11.82 -15.68 21.02
CA ARG A 180 -11.18 -14.34 21.12
C ARG A 180 -10.01 -14.14 20.17
N LEU A 181 -9.38 -15.20 19.68
CA LEU A 181 -8.18 -15.12 18.86
C LEU A 181 -8.44 -15.65 17.47
N ALA A 182 -8.07 -14.89 16.46
CA ALA A 182 -8.07 -15.29 15.06
C ALA A 182 -6.69 -15.09 14.43
N LEU A 183 -6.30 -16.00 13.55
CA LEU A 183 -5.21 -15.82 12.60
C LEU A 183 -5.76 -15.07 11.39
N ARG A 184 -5.11 -14.01 10.98
CA ARG A 184 -5.46 -13.22 9.80
C ARG A 184 -4.39 -13.34 8.72
N TYR A 185 -4.83 -13.62 7.51
CA TYR A 185 -4.06 -13.39 6.29
C TYR A 185 -4.70 -12.23 5.52
N SER A 186 -3.89 -11.34 4.99
CA SER A 186 -4.33 -10.20 4.20
C SER A 186 -3.39 -9.98 3.02
N PHE A 187 -3.94 -9.88 1.83
CA PHE A 187 -3.26 -9.38 0.65
C PHE A 187 -3.91 -8.07 0.24
N GLY A 188 -3.12 -7.01 0.12
CA GLY A 188 -3.65 -5.69 -0.18
C GLY A 188 -2.73 -4.87 -1.06
N GLU A 189 -3.33 -3.94 -1.78
CA GLU A 189 -2.67 -2.95 -2.60
C GLU A 189 -3.00 -1.55 -2.05
N THR A 190 -1.96 -0.77 -1.83
CA THR A 190 -2.07 0.65 -1.46
C THR A 190 -1.50 1.50 -2.58
N VAL A 191 -2.33 2.36 -3.15
CA VAL A 191 -1.99 3.22 -4.28
C VAL A 191 -1.83 4.66 -3.81
N ARG A 192 -0.75 5.31 -4.22
CA ARG A 192 -0.45 6.71 -3.93
C ARG A 192 0.34 7.38 -5.05
N HIS A 193 0.49 8.70 -4.99
CA HIS A 193 1.38 9.42 -5.90
C HIS A 193 2.85 9.09 -5.62
N ASN A 194 3.67 8.97 -6.68
CA ASN A 194 5.10 8.67 -6.62
C ASN A 194 5.94 9.91 -6.94
N ASP A 195 6.17 10.74 -5.94
CA ASP A 195 6.87 12.01 -6.10
C ASP A 195 8.34 11.85 -6.49
N ILE A 196 8.99 10.76 -6.07
CA ILE A 196 10.41 10.55 -6.35
C ILE A 196 10.64 10.15 -7.81
N SER A 197 9.78 9.31 -8.37
CA SER A 197 9.91 8.91 -9.79
C SER A 197 9.56 10.05 -10.74
N ALA A 198 8.74 10.99 -10.30
CA ALA A 198 8.42 12.20 -11.08
C ALA A 198 9.62 13.12 -11.27
N GLN A 199 10.67 12.99 -10.45
CA GLN A 199 11.90 13.78 -10.53
C GLN A 199 12.98 13.13 -11.42
N LEU A 200 12.74 11.95 -11.94
CA LEU A 200 13.63 11.29 -12.90
C LEU A 200 13.56 11.99 -14.28
N SER A 201 14.58 11.82 -15.10
CA SER A 201 14.60 12.32 -16.46
C SER A 201 14.83 11.14 -17.45
N PRO A 202 13.80 10.75 -18.21
CA PRO A 202 12.43 11.26 -18.23
C PRO A 202 11.68 10.92 -16.93
N PRO A 203 10.64 11.68 -16.57
CA PRO A 203 9.84 11.39 -15.38
C PRO A 203 9.24 9.99 -15.45
N GLY A 204 9.38 9.22 -14.38
CA GLY A 204 8.78 7.90 -14.23
C GLY A 204 7.27 7.98 -14.00
N GLU A 205 6.66 6.82 -13.71
CA GLU A 205 5.22 6.78 -13.45
C GLU A 205 4.85 7.52 -12.16
N ARG A 206 3.70 8.22 -12.22
CA ARG A 206 3.25 9.08 -11.12
C ARG A 206 2.52 8.30 -10.03
N ILE A 207 2.14 7.05 -10.30
CA ILE A 207 1.41 6.19 -9.37
C ILE A 207 2.35 5.13 -8.86
N LEU A 208 2.38 4.94 -7.54
CA LEU A 208 3.08 3.87 -6.87
C LEU A 208 2.06 2.96 -6.20
N ALA A 209 2.08 1.69 -6.59
CA ALA A 209 1.35 0.63 -5.94
C ALA A 209 2.27 -0.11 -4.95
N ASN A 210 1.79 -0.34 -3.74
CA ASN A 210 2.46 -1.10 -2.69
C ASN A 210 1.60 -2.33 -2.37
N PHE A 211 2.05 -3.48 -2.83
CA PHE A 211 1.42 -4.77 -2.53
C PHE A 211 1.98 -5.32 -1.22
N GLN A 212 1.10 -5.73 -0.33
CA GLN A 212 1.47 -6.27 0.97
C GLN A 212 0.84 -7.65 1.17
N ASN A 213 1.70 -8.63 1.48
CA ASN A 213 1.30 -9.95 1.95
C ASN A 213 1.55 -10.00 3.45
N LEU A 214 0.48 -10.11 4.23
CA LEU A 214 0.51 -9.99 5.69
C LEU A 214 -0.12 -11.21 6.35
N VAL A 215 0.53 -11.69 7.39
CA VAL A 215 0.01 -12.73 8.28
C VAL A 215 0.16 -12.26 9.73
N GLY A 216 -0.80 -12.56 10.58
CA GLY A 216 -0.72 -12.20 12.00
C GLY A 216 -1.95 -12.58 12.80
N PHE A 217 -2.08 -11.99 13.96
CA PHE A 217 -3.14 -12.32 14.92
C PHE A 217 -4.04 -11.12 15.17
N VAL A 218 -5.31 -11.44 15.38
CA VAL A 218 -6.36 -10.49 15.77
C VAL A 218 -7.03 -11.00 17.03
N VAL A 219 -7.07 -10.14 18.04
CA VAL A 219 -7.75 -10.40 19.33
C VAL A 219 -9.05 -9.63 19.34
N ARG A 220 -10.13 -10.28 19.75
CA ARG A 220 -11.48 -9.72 19.92
C ARG A 220 -11.76 -9.57 21.42
N PHE A 221 -12.39 -8.49 21.80
CA PHE A 221 -12.68 -8.15 23.21
C PHE A 221 -14.15 -8.27 23.52
#